data_242c2f59f09d19551b41fd463f170a71
#
_entry.id   242c2f59f09d19551b41fd463f170a71
#
_cell.length_a   1.000
_cell.length_b   1.000
_cell.length_c   1.000
_cell.angle_alpha   90.00
_cell.angle_beta   90.00
_cell.angle_gamma   90.00
#
_symmetry.space_group_name_H-M   'P 1'
#
loop_
_entity.id
_entity.type
_entity.pdbx_description
1 polymer ?
#
loop_
_entity_poly.entity_id
_entity_poly.type
_entity_poly.pdbx_seq_one_letter_code
_entity_poly.pdbx_strand_id
1 'polypeptide(L)'
;MQRCLHDQIGRNVHAYVDDIAVMSKKSNDLISDLKETFDNLRKYNMMLNPKKCVFGVPAGKLLGFIVSQHGIEVNPEKIKAILNINRPTCLKDIQRLTGCVAAVSRFVSRLGEKALPLYKLLKKADKYTWTDEEDAALKQLKEILSSAPILAAPEPGEPLLIYMAATNRVISIVVMVERKEPGYEHGVQRPVYYVSEVLTESKQRYPHYQKIAYGVFLAS
;
A
#
# COMPACT_ATOMS: atom_id res chain seq x y z
N MET A 1 19.45 14.69 -0.63
CA MET A 1 18.04 15.06 -0.80
C MET A 1 17.49 15.84 0.40
N GLN A 2 17.43 15.29 1.61
CA GLN A 2 16.84 15.95 2.80
C GLN A 2 17.42 17.34 3.10
N ARG A 3 18.75 17.55 3.03
CA ARG A 3 19.36 18.88 3.23
C ARG A 3 19.01 19.88 2.13
N CYS A 4 18.88 19.41 0.89
CA CYS A 4 18.57 20.26 -0.26
C CYS A 4 17.14 20.82 -0.22
N LEU A 5 16.19 20.01 0.21
CA LEU A 5 14.75 20.31 0.18
C LEU A 5 14.15 20.46 1.58
N HIS A 6 15.00 20.69 2.61
CA HIS A 6 14.59 20.72 4.02
C HIS A 6 13.38 21.64 4.26
N ASP A 7 13.42 22.86 3.73
CA ASP A 7 12.38 23.87 3.97
C ASP A 7 11.10 23.65 3.15
N GLN A 8 11.15 22.72 2.19
CA GLN A 8 10.03 22.37 1.32
C GLN A 8 9.37 21.04 1.70
N ILE A 9 10.12 20.12 2.34
CA ILE A 9 9.59 18.81 2.76
C ILE A 9 8.48 19.01 3.79
N GLY A 10 7.31 18.41 3.51
CA GLY A 10 6.09 18.54 4.32
C GLY A 10 5.24 19.78 4.03
N ARG A 11 5.76 20.76 3.25
CA ARG A 11 5.00 21.93 2.78
C ARG A 11 4.46 21.71 1.37
N ASN A 12 5.33 21.58 0.40
CA ASN A 12 5.00 21.44 -1.02
C ASN A 12 5.84 20.37 -1.74
N VAL A 13 6.74 19.69 -1.03
CA VAL A 13 7.58 18.63 -1.57
C VAL A 13 7.51 17.39 -0.70
N HIS A 14 7.34 16.25 -1.34
CA HIS A 14 7.58 14.93 -0.75
C HIS A 14 8.81 14.32 -1.43
N ALA A 15 9.81 13.99 -0.63
CA ALA A 15 11.05 13.40 -1.12
C ALA A 15 11.32 12.07 -0.41
N TYR A 16 11.59 11.04 -1.18
CA TYR A 16 11.94 9.73 -0.67
C TYR A 16 13.06 9.13 -1.52
N VAL A 17 14.24 8.99 -0.91
CA VAL A 17 15.48 8.54 -1.57
C VAL A 17 15.71 9.36 -2.85
N ASP A 18 15.40 8.80 -4.04
CA ASP A 18 15.60 9.43 -5.35
C ASP A 18 14.33 10.04 -5.95
N ASP A 19 13.15 9.72 -5.40
CA ASP A 19 11.87 10.21 -5.88
C ASP A 19 11.52 11.57 -5.23
N ILE A 20 11.19 12.57 -6.06
CA ILE A 20 10.72 13.89 -5.64
C ILE A 20 9.34 14.13 -6.24
N ALA A 21 8.36 14.43 -5.41
CA ALA A 21 7.04 14.89 -5.84
C ALA A 21 6.81 16.31 -5.32
N VAL A 22 6.60 17.25 -6.23
CA VAL A 22 6.18 18.63 -5.92
C VAL A 22 4.67 18.67 -6.02
N MET A 23 3.99 19.05 -4.96
CA MET A 23 2.53 19.11 -4.87
C MET A 23 2.10 20.45 -4.31
N SER A 24 1.31 21.19 -5.08
CA SER A 24 0.80 22.50 -4.68
C SER A 24 -0.68 22.42 -4.35
N LYS A 25 -1.10 23.09 -3.27
CA LYS A 25 -2.51 23.16 -2.87
C LYS A 25 -3.38 23.92 -3.88
N LYS A 26 -2.80 24.90 -4.56
CA LYS A 26 -3.46 25.71 -5.60
C LYS A 26 -2.68 25.58 -6.90
N SER A 27 -3.37 25.47 -8.01
CA SER A 27 -2.73 25.37 -9.34
C SER A 27 -1.81 26.54 -9.68
N ASN A 28 -2.16 27.74 -9.20
CA ASN A 28 -1.35 28.94 -9.44
C ASN A 28 0.00 28.94 -8.71
N ASP A 29 0.12 28.18 -7.63
CA ASP A 29 1.34 28.14 -6.82
C ASP A 29 2.34 27.11 -7.37
N LEU A 30 1.91 26.23 -8.28
CA LEU A 30 2.75 25.13 -8.81
C LEU A 30 4.04 25.64 -9.47
N ILE A 31 3.95 26.72 -10.23
CA ILE A 31 5.11 27.28 -10.93
C ILE A 31 6.12 27.87 -9.95
N SER A 32 5.65 28.58 -8.92
CA SER A 32 6.53 29.12 -7.87
C SER A 32 7.18 28.01 -7.03
N ASP A 33 6.43 26.97 -6.68
CA ASP A 33 6.91 25.81 -5.92
C ASP A 33 7.95 25.01 -6.72
N LEU A 34 7.73 24.83 -8.02
CA LEU A 34 8.70 24.22 -8.93
C LEU A 34 9.97 25.04 -9.05
N LYS A 35 9.84 26.37 -9.20
CA LYS A 35 10.99 27.28 -9.28
C LYS A 35 11.86 27.18 -8.01
N GLU A 36 11.24 27.25 -6.83
CA GLU A 36 11.93 27.10 -5.56
C GLU A 36 12.66 25.74 -5.48
N THR A 37 11.98 24.66 -5.90
CA THR A 37 12.57 23.31 -5.94
C THR A 37 13.80 23.27 -6.85
N PHE A 38 13.71 23.82 -8.07
CA PHE A 38 14.83 23.84 -9.01
C PHE A 38 15.99 24.71 -8.53
N ASP A 39 15.70 25.83 -7.88
CA ASP A 39 16.74 26.70 -7.32
C ASP A 39 17.50 26.01 -6.19
N ASN A 40 16.78 25.27 -5.32
CA ASN A 40 17.39 24.44 -4.29
C ASN A 40 18.23 23.30 -4.90
N LEU A 41 17.74 22.60 -5.91
CA LEU A 41 18.51 21.54 -6.58
C LEU A 41 19.79 22.09 -7.22
N ARG A 42 19.74 23.26 -7.88
CA ARG A 42 20.93 23.94 -8.44
C ARG A 42 21.95 24.33 -7.38
N LYS A 43 21.48 24.88 -6.25
CA LYS A 43 22.34 25.26 -5.12
C LYS A 43 23.15 24.08 -4.58
N TYR A 44 22.61 22.87 -4.63
CA TYR A 44 23.27 21.66 -4.17
C TYR A 44 23.87 20.80 -5.30
N ASN A 45 23.95 21.33 -6.52
CA ASN A 45 24.47 20.63 -7.71
C ASN A 45 23.79 19.28 -7.97
N MET A 46 22.49 19.17 -7.66
CA MET A 46 21.71 17.96 -7.94
C MET A 46 21.16 18.02 -9.36
N MET A 47 21.31 16.91 -10.08
CA MET A 47 20.83 16.79 -11.46
C MET A 47 19.58 15.89 -11.53
N LEU A 48 18.62 16.32 -12.32
CA LEU A 48 17.42 15.55 -12.64
C LEU A 48 17.59 14.85 -13.98
N ASN A 49 16.95 13.68 -14.13
CA ASN A 49 16.84 13.02 -15.43
C ASN A 49 15.55 13.48 -16.13
N PRO A 50 15.61 14.33 -17.18
CA PRO A 50 14.41 14.87 -17.83
C PRO A 50 13.49 13.79 -18.41
N LYS A 51 14.04 12.64 -18.83
CA LYS A 51 13.26 11.51 -19.37
C LYS A 51 12.39 10.82 -18.34
N LYS A 52 12.69 11.00 -17.05
CA LYS A 52 11.91 10.44 -15.94
C LYS A 52 11.03 11.47 -15.23
N CYS A 53 11.18 12.75 -15.57
CA CYS A 53 10.38 13.83 -15.00
C CYS A 53 9.03 13.92 -15.71
N VAL A 54 7.98 14.09 -14.94
CA VAL A 54 6.61 14.30 -15.43
C VAL A 54 6.05 15.54 -14.74
N PHE A 55 5.44 16.46 -15.49
CA PHE A 55 4.94 17.74 -14.99
C PHE A 55 3.47 17.95 -15.37
N GLY A 56 2.74 18.66 -14.52
CA GLY A 56 1.36 19.08 -14.81
C GLY A 56 0.37 17.93 -14.94
N VAL A 57 0.57 16.85 -14.20
CA VAL A 57 -0.32 15.67 -14.22
C VAL A 57 -1.20 15.62 -12.97
N PRO A 58 -2.47 15.18 -13.10
CA PRO A 58 -3.38 15.04 -11.96
C PRO A 58 -3.02 13.88 -11.04
N ALA A 59 -2.21 12.93 -11.53
CA ALA A 59 -1.74 11.78 -10.77
C ALA A 59 -0.31 11.42 -11.18
N GLY A 60 0.51 11.01 -10.22
CA GLY A 60 1.91 10.66 -10.45
C GLY A 60 2.30 9.33 -9.80
N LYS A 61 3.32 8.67 -10.35
CA LYS A 61 3.95 7.51 -9.70
C LYS A 61 4.85 7.99 -8.57
N LEU A 62 4.61 7.50 -7.35
CA LEU A 62 5.46 7.73 -6.20
C LEU A 62 5.59 6.43 -5.41
N LEU A 63 6.81 6.00 -5.10
CA LEU A 63 7.09 4.76 -4.35
C LEU A 63 6.42 3.50 -4.96
N GLY A 64 6.21 3.50 -6.28
CA GLY A 64 5.56 2.39 -6.97
C GLY A 64 4.05 2.32 -6.81
N PHE A 65 3.41 3.39 -6.34
CA PHE A 65 1.96 3.60 -6.30
C PHE A 65 1.56 4.75 -7.22
N ILE A 66 0.28 4.85 -7.54
CA ILE A 66 -0.27 6.04 -8.18
C ILE A 66 -0.86 6.90 -7.05
N VAL A 67 -0.40 8.14 -6.97
CA VAL A 67 -0.89 9.14 -6.00
C VAL A 67 -1.64 10.21 -6.76
N SER A 68 -2.86 10.48 -6.36
CA SER A 68 -3.76 11.49 -6.93
C SER A 68 -4.45 12.28 -5.81
N GLN A 69 -5.26 13.27 -6.18
CA GLN A 69 -6.13 13.97 -5.21
C GLN A 69 -7.21 13.04 -4.59
N HIS A 70 -7.53 11.92 -5.24
CA HIS A 70 -8.51 10.94 -4.73
C HIS A 70 -7.91 9.96 -3.73
N GLY A 71 -6.57 9.92 -3.62
CA GLY A 71 -5.85 9.04 -2.73
C GLY A 71 -4.74 8.26 -3.41
N ILE A 72 -4.48 7.06 -2.89
CA ILE A 72 -3.40 6.17 -3.34
C ILE A 72 -4.01 4.94 -4.01
N GLU A 73 -3.51 4.63 -5.22
CA GLU A 73 -3.95 3.47 -6.00
C GLU A 73 -2.78 2.52 -6.28
N VAL A 74 -3.10 1.26 -6.47
CA VAL A 74 -2.10 0.28 -6.92
C VAL A 74 -1.65 0.64 -8.34
N ASN A 75 -0.35 0.57 -8.58
CA ASN A 75 0.16 0.70 -9.95
C ASN A 75 -0.41 -0.43 -10.83
N PRO A 76 -1.12 -0.10 -11.94
CA PRO A 76 -1.71 -1.10 -12.84
C PRO A 76 -0.70 -2.11 -13.38
N GLU A 77 0.56 -1.74 -13.54
CA GLU A 77 1.63 -2.66 -13.96
C GLU A 77 1.87 -3.76 -12.93
N LYS A 78 1.81 -3.43 -11.62
CA LYS A 78 1.93 -4.42 -10.54
C LYS A 78 0.74 -5.38 -10.53
N ILE A 79 -0.48 -4.85 -10.73
CA ILE A 79 -1.69 -5.68 -10.84
C ILE A 79 -1.56 -6.63 -12.03
N LYS A 80 -1.24 -6.10 -13.22
CA LYS A 80 -1.05 -6.92 -14.42
C LYS A 80 0.01 -7.99 -14.21
N ALA A 81 1.12 -7.67 -13.55
CA ALA A 81 2.16 -8.64 -13.24
C ALA A 81 1.63 -9.81 -12.41
N ILE A 82 0.78 -9.55 -11.40
CA ILE A 82 0.19 -10.60 -10.55
C ILE A 82 -0.88 -11.40 -11.33
N LEU A 83 -1.74 -10.71 -12.09
CA LEU A 83 -2.78 -11.36 -12.88
C LEU A 83 -2.21 -12.34 -13.92
N ASN A 84 -1.06 -12.00 -14.49
CA ASN A 84 -0.36 -12.82 -15.50
C ASN A 84 0.50 -13.94 -14.88
N ILE A 85 0.62 -14.05 -13.56
CA ILE A 85 1.34 -15.17 -12.95
C ILE A 85 0.53 -16.45 -13.20
N ASN A 86 1.14 -17.41 -13.89
CA ASN A 86 0.61 -18.74 -14.04
C ASN A 86 0.69 -19.52 -12.72
N ARG A 87 0.08 -20.70 -12.68
CA ARG A 87 0.20 -21.63 -11.56
C ARG A 87 1.68 -21.84 -11.22
N PRO A 88 2.11 -21.53 -10.00
CA PRO A 88 3.48 -21.79 -9.56
C PRO A 88 3.82 -23.29 -9.63
N THR A 89 5.00 -23.62 -10.08
CA THR A 89 5.46 -25.01 -10.26
C THR A 89 6.56 -25.39 -9.27
N CYS A 90 7.18 -24.40 -8.63
CA CYS A 90 8.27 -24.62 -7.69
C CYS A 90 8.24 -23.57 -6.56
N LEU A 91 9.05 -23.80 -5.52
CA LEU A 91 9.16 -22.89 -4.37
C LEU A 91 9.57 -21.47 -4.79
N LYS A 92 10.45 -21.33 -5.80
CA LYS A 92 10.89 -20.03 -6.29
C LYS A 92 9.74 -19.22 -6.90
N ASP A 93 8.82 -19.88 -7.60
CA ASP A 93 7.64 -19.23 -8.16
C ASP A 93 6.70 -18.71 -7.05
N ILE A 94 6.54 -19.51 -5.96
CA ILE A 94 5.78 -19.09 -4.77
C ILE A 94 6.44 -17.89 -4.10
N GLN A 95 7.75 -17.89 -3.93
CA GLN A 95 8.47 -16.75 -3.36
C GLN A 95 8.26 -15.49 -4.19
N ARG A 96 8.31 -15.62 -5.52
CA ARG A 96 8.04 -14.51 -6.44
C ARG A 96 6.59 -14.03 -6.32
N LEU A 97 5.61 -14.94 -6.33
CA LEU A 97 4.19 -14.59 -6.17
C LEU A 97 3.93 -13.88 -4.86
N THR A 98 4.38 -14.45 -3.74
CA THR A 98 4.16 -13.86 -2.41
C THR A 98 4.88 -12.52 -2.25
N GLY A 99 6.05 -12.33 -2.86
CA GLY A 99 6.74 -11.05 -2.94
C GLY A 99 5.93 -10.00 -3.72
N CYS A 100 5.36 -10.36 -4.86
CA CYS A 100 4.47 -9.47 -5.62
C CYS A 100 3.20 -9.10 -4.83
N VAL A 101 2.59 -10.08 -4.13
CA VAL A 101 1.41 -9.86 -3.29
C VAL A 101 1.74 -8.98 -2.09
N ALA A 102 2.90 -9.17 -1.46
CA ALA A 102 3.37 -8.31 -0.35
C ALA A 102 3.50 -6.83 -0.77
N ALA A 103 3.95 -6.56 -1.99
CA ALA A 103 4.08 -5.20 -2.52
C ALA A 103 2.74 -4.45 -2.70
N VAL A 104 1.61 -5.17 -2.70
CA VAL A 104 0.24 -4.61 -2.83
C VAL A 104 -0.63 -4.92 -1.59
N SER A 105 -0.03 -5.43 -0.52
CA SER A 105 -0.74 -5.93 0.68
C SER A 105 -1.67 -4.90 1.31
N ARG A 106 -1.27 -3.62 1.31
CA ARG A 106 -2.08 -2.53 1.89
C ARG A 106 -3.42 -2.28 1.19
N PHE A 107 -3.65 -2.85 0.02
CA PHE A 107 -4.89 -2.72 -0.75
C PHE A 107 -5.80 -3.96 -0.63
N VAL A 108 -5.34 -4.99 0.05
CA VAL A 108 -6.07 -6.26 0.15
C VAL A 108 -6.53 -6.50 1.58
N SER A 109 -7.85 -6.44 1.77
CA SER A 109 -8.45 -6.77 3.06
C SER A 109 -8.22 -8.25 3.41
N ARG A 110 -7.86 -8.52 4.68
CA ARG A 110 -7.68 -9.89 5.21
C ARG A 110 -6.71 -10.74 4.38
N LEU A 111 -5.64 -10.12 3.88
CA LEU A 111 -4.67 -10.79 3.02
C LEU A 111 -4.07 -12.04 3.67
N GLY A 112 -3.73 -11.98 4.96
CA GLY A 112 -3.14 -13.11 5.69
C GLY A 112 -4.02 -14.35 5.71
N GLU A 113 -5.35 -14.20 5.72
CA GLU A 113 -6.28 -15.34 5.63
C GLU A 113 -6.37 -15.87 4.20
N LYS A 114 -6.54 -14.97 3.24
CA LYS A 114 -6.71 -15.30 1.82
C LYS A 114 -5.47 -15.93 1.20
N ALA A 115 -4.28 -15.46 1.60
CA ALA A 115 -3.01 -15.98 1.13
C ALA A 115 -2.40 -17.07 2.04
N LEU A 116 -3.10 -17.47 3.11
CA LEU A 116 -2.59 -18.47 4.06
C LEU A 116 -2.15 -19.79 3.40
N PRO A 117 -2.89 -20.36 2.44
CA PRO A 117 -2.45 -21.56 1.72
C PRO A 117 -1.09 -21.35 1.05
N LEU A 118 -0.90 -20.23 0.36
CA LEU A 118 0.33 -19.89 -0.34
C LEU A 118 1.50 -19.70 0.65
N TYR A 119 1.27 -19.06 1.79
CA TYR A 119 2.30 -18.89 2.84
C TYR A 119 2.70 -20.20 3.52
N LYS A 120 1.78 -21.17 3.61
CA LYS A 120 2.09 -22.51 4.14
C LYS A 120 3.09 -23.25 3.23
N LEU A 121 3.00 -23.06 1.90
CA LEU A 121 3.95 -23.67 0.96
C LEU A 121 5.38 -23.15 1.14
N LEU A 122 5.57 -21.89 1.55
CA LEU A 122 6.90 -21.34 1.85
C LEU A 122 7.60 -22.03 3.02
N LYS A 123 6.83 -22.58 3.97
CA LYS A 123 7.36 -23.27 5.17
C LYS A 123 7.69 -24.73 4.90
N LYS A 124 7.13 -25.34 3.85
CA LYS A 124 7.36 -26.75 3.48
C LYS A 124 8.47 -26.86 2.44
N ALA A 125 9.73 -26.72 2.90
CA ALA A 125 10.90 -26.72 2.00
C ALA A 125 11.09 -28.05 1.24
N ASP A 126 10.68 -29.18 1.82
CA ASP A 126 11.05 -30.51 1.32
C ASP A 126 10.03 -31.15 0.37
N LYS A 127 8.81 -30.64 0.28
CA LYS A 127 7.78 -31.24 -0.57
C LYS A 127 6.82 -30.18 -1.11
N TYR A 128 7.16 -29.65 -2.27
CA TYR A 128 6.25 -28.78 -3.00
C TYR A 128 5.05 -29.59 -3.52
N THR A 129 3.86 -29.27 -3.07
CA THR A 129 2.61 -29.85 -3.55
C THR A 129 1.57 -28.74 -3.67
N TRP A 130 1.13 -28.49 -4.88
CA TRP A 130 0.08 -27.53 -5.20
C TRP A 130 -1.25 -28.25 -5.29
N THR A 131 -2.25 -27.78 -4.55
CA THR A 131 -3.59 -28.37 -4.47
C THR A 131 -4.66 -27.37 -4.91
N ASP A 132 -5.92 -27.80 -4.94
CA ASP A 132 -7.06 -26.94 -5.25
C ASP A 132 -7.24 -25.79 -4.22
N GLU A 133 -6.73 -25.97 -2.98
CA GLU A 133 -6.75 -24.89 -1.96
C GLU A 133 -5.88 -23.70 -2.37
N GLU A 134 -4.71 -23.96 -2.94
CA GLU A 134 -3.81 -22.93 -3.45
C GLU A 134 -4.33 -22.30 -4.75
N ASP A 135 -4.94 -23.10 -5.64
CA ASP A 135 -5.57 -22.59 -6.85
C ASP A 135 -6.72 -21.62 -6.49
N ALA A 136 -7.57 -22.00 -5.56
CA ALA A 136 -8.67 -21.14 -5.08
C ALA A 136 -8.15 -19.84 -4.45
N ALA A 137 -7.09 -19.94 -3.63
CA ALA A 137 -6.47 -18.77 -3.00
C ALA A 137 -5.87 -17.81 -4.06
N LEU A 138 -5.17 -18.35 -5.07
CA LEU A 138 -4.60 -17.55 -6.16
C LEU A 138 -5.69 -16.87 -6.98
N LYS A 139 -6.76 -17.60 -7.33
CA LYS A 139 -7.91 -17.05 -8.06
C LYS A 139 -8.58 -15.92 -7.28
N GLN A 140 -8.86 -16.14 -6.00
CA GLN A 140 -9.46 -15.12 -5.13
C GLN A 140 -8.59 -13.86 -5.03
N LEU A 141 -7.27 -14.00 -4.89
CA LEU A 141 -6.35 -12.87 -4.87
C LEU A 141 -6.38 -12.06 -6.18
N LYS A 142 -6.40 -12.74 -7.31
CA LYS A 142 -6.51 -12.10 -8.63
C LYS A 142 -7.83 -11.33 -8.80
N GLU A 143 -8.95 -11.89 -8.37
CA GLU A 143 -10.27 -11.25 -8.40
C GLU A 143 -10.28 -9.97 -7.57
N ILE A 144 -9.76 -10.01 -6.33
CA ILE A 144 -9.71 -8.84 -5.44
C ILE A 144 -8.81 -7.74 -6.02
N LEU A 145 -7.65 -8.10 -6.56
CA LEU A 145 -6.72 -7.14 -7.14
C LEU A 145 -7.26 -6.50 -8.43
N SER A 146 -8.14 -7.19 -9.16
CA SER A 146 -8.80 -6.62 -10.34
C SER A 146 -9.71 -5.43 -10.00
N SER A 147 -10.20 -5.36 -8.76
CA SER A 147 -11.07 -4.30 -8.23
C SER A 147 -10.49 -3.69 -6.93
N ALA A 148 -9.17 -3.53 -6.88
CA ALA A 148 -8.51 -2.98 -5.69
C ALA A 148 -9.06 -1.58 -5.36
N PRO A 149 -9.34 -1.29 -4.07
CA PRO A 149 -9.88 0.00 -3.67
C PRO A 149 -8.84 1.11 -3.81
N ILE A 150 -9.33 2.34 -3.99
CA ILE A 150 -8.53 3.54 -3.80
C ILE A 150 -8.43 3.77 -2.29
N LEU A 151 -7.21 3.95 -1.79
CA LEU A 151 -6.97 4.27 -0.39
C LEU A 151 -7.05 5.77 -0.18
N ALA A 152 -7.89 6.20 0.76
CA ALA A 152 -8.03 7.62 1.08
C ALA A 152 -6.80 8.17 1.80
N ALA A 153 -6.43 9.40 1.50
CA ALA A 153 -5.46 10.14 2.30
C ALA A 153 -6.19 10.83 3.46
N PRO A 154 -5.83 10.58 4.73
CA PRO A 154 -6.44 11.27 5.86
C PRO A 154 -6.13 12.75 5.84
N GLU A 155 -7.05 13.58 6.30
CA GLU A 155 -6.84 15.00 6.51
C GLU A 155 -6.29 15.26 7.93
N PRO A 156 -5.52 16.34 8.15
CA PRO A 156 -5.04 16.68 9.48
C PRO A 156 -6.19 16.85 10.48
N GLY A 157 -6.17 16.08 11.58
CA GLY A 157 -7.20 16.11 12.62
C GLY A 157 -8.46 15.29 12.30
N GLU A 158 -8.52 14.59 11.15
CA GLU A 158 -9.63 13.71 10.81
C GLU A 158 -9.61 12.45 11.70
N PRO A 159 -10.73 12.05 12.33
CA PRO A 159 -10.80 10.84 13.13
C PRO A 159 -10.55 9.59 12.29
N LEU A 160 -9.69 8.70 12.77
CA LEU A 160 -9.44 7.41 12.16
C LEU A 160 -10.24 6.31 12.86
N LEU A 161 -11.00 5.55 12.10
CA LEU A 161 -11.73 4.37 12.58
C LEU A 161 -10.87 3.14 12.35
N ILE A 162 -10.65 2.35 13.42
CA ILE A 162 -9.85 1.15 13.35
C ILE A 162 -10.75 -0.06 13.61
N TYR A 163 -10.86 -0.94 12.62
CA TYR A 163 -11.55 -2.22 12.74
C TYR A 163 -10.53 -3.35 12.76
N MET A 164 -10.66 -4.22 13.74
CA MET A 164 -9.74 -5.34 13.95
C MET A 164 -10.48 -6.65 14.09
N ALA A 165 -9.91 -7.70 13.50
CA ALA A 165 -10.35 -9.07 13.69
C ALA A 165 -9.14 -9.96 13.90
N ALA A 166 -9.22 -10.85 14.90
CA ALA A 166 -8.17 -11.83 15.17
C ALA A 166 -8.77 -13.24 15.17
N THR A 167 -8.12 -14.12 14.42
CA THR A 167 -8.36 -15.57 14.44
C THR A 167 -7.25 -16.27 15.22
N ASN A 168 -7.27 -17.60 15.25
CA ASN A 168 -6.17 -18.35 15.85
C ASN A 168 -4.84 -18.19 15.09
N ARG A 169 -4.88 -17.84 13.80
CA ARG A 169 -3.69 -17.83 12.91
C ARG A 169 -3.37 -16.49 12.29
N VAL A 170 -4.34 -15.59 12.22
CA VAL A 170 -4.21 -14.34 11.47
C VAL A 170 -4.84 -13.21 12.25
N ILE A 171 -4.22 -12.03 12.19
CA ILE A 171 -4.82 -10.78 12.59
C ILE A 171 -4.99 -9.91 11.36
N SER A 172 -6.13 -9.23 11.27
CA SER A 172 -6.46 -8.34 10.15
C SER A 172 -7.03 -7.04 10.68
N ILE A 173 -6.55 -5.94 10.13
CA ILE A 173 -6.87 -4.58 10.56
C ILE A 173 -7.20 -3.78 9.32
N VAL A 174 -8.16 -2.90 9.43
CA VAL A 174 -8.39 -1.83 8.48
C VAL A 174 -8.49 -0.50 9.20
N VAL A 175 -7.80 0.50 8.69
CA VAL A 175 -7.94 1.90 9.11
C VAL A 175 -8.78 2.60 8.07
N MET A 176 -9.79 3.33 8.52
CA MET A 176 -10.77 4.00 7.66
C MET A 176 -10.98 5.44 8.12
N VAL A 177 -11.41 6.29 7.21
CA VAL A 177 -11.98 7.60 7.46
C VAL A 177 -13.45 7.58 7.09
N GLU A 178 -14.26 8.39 7.78
CA GLU A 178 -15.68 8.52 7.48
C GLU A 178 -15.97 9.96 7.04
N ARG A 179 -16.48 10.12 5.82
CA ARG A 179 -16.73 11.43 5.20
C ARG A 179 -18.18 11.51 4.70
N LYS A 180 -18.75 12.71 4.83
CA LYS A 180 -20.03 13.00 4.16
C LYS A 180 -19.78 13.21 2.67
N GLU A 181 -20.38 12.39 1.84
CA GLU A 181 -20.26 12.50 0.39
C GLU A 181 -21.63 12.87 -0.22
N PRO A 182 -21.65 13.70 -1.29
CA PRO A 182 -22.88 14.03 -1.98
C PRO A 182 -23.60 12.78 -2.48
N GLY A 183 -24.92 12.70 -2.23
CA GLY A 183 -25.74 11.56 -2.64
C GLY A 183 -25.85 10.42 -1.61
N TYR A 184 -25.19 10.54 -0.46
CA TYR A 184 -25.30 9.56 0.63
C TYR A 184 -25.92 10.22 1.88
N GLU A 185 -26.91 9.56 2.49
CA GLU A 185 -27.55 10.04 3.73
C GLU A 185 -26.63 9.90 4.95
N HIS A 186 -25.77 8.88 4.96
CA HIS A 186 -24.82 8.59 6.03
C HIS A 186 -23.39 8.82 5.58
N GLY A 187 -22.48 8.91 6.54
CA GLY A 187 -21.05 8.98 6.27
C GLY A 187 -20.56 7.76 5.47
N VAL A 188 -19.76 8.00 4.44
CA VAL A 188 -19.13 6.94 3.64
C VAL A 188 -17.79 6.64 4.23
N GLN A 189 -17.55 5.37 4.57
CA GLN A 189 -16.27 4.92 5.08
C GLN A 189 -15.33 4.56 3.93
N ARG A 190 -14.16 5.20 3.93
CA ARG A 190 -13.10 4.98 2.93
C ARG A 190 -11.88 4.36 3.58
N PRO A 191 -11.32 3.28 3.03
CA PRO A 191 -10.13 2.67 3.59
C PRO A 191 -8.91 3.58 3.40
N VAL A 192 -8.11 3.71 4.45
CA VAL A 192 -6.80 4.37 4.43
C VAL A 192 -5.70 3.34 4.16
N TYR A 193 -5.75 2.21 4.85
CA TYR A 193 -4.91 1.04 4.54
C TYR A 193 -5.42 -0.21 5.25
N TYR A 194 -4.97 -1.36 4.73
CA TYR A 194 -5.18 -2.66 5.33
C TYR A 194 -3.87 -3.21 5.87
N VAL A 195 -3.92 -3.85 7.03
CA VAL A 195 -2.83 -4.65 7.60
C VAL A 195 -3.34 -6.05 7.85
N SER A 196 -2.59 -7.06 7.45
CA SER A 196 -2.93 -8.44 7.78
C SER A 196 -1.65 -9.25 7.99
N GLU A 197 -1.53 -9.87 9.15
CA GLU A 197 -0.36 -10.66 9.53
C GLU A 197 -0.75 -12.09 9.89
N VAL A 198 -0.01 -13.06 9.35
CA VAL A 198 -0.08 -14.45 9.79
C VAL A 198 0.74 -14.58 11.06
N LEU A 199 0.08 -14.92 12.17
CA LEU A 199 0.70 -15.01 13.49
C LEU A 199 1.75 -16.13 13.54
N THR A 200 2.89 -15.83 14.14
CA THR A 200 3.91 -16.84 14.47
C THR A 200 3.35 -17.82 15.49
N GLU A 201 3.95 -19.00 15.63
CA GLU A 201 3.50 -20.03 16.55
C GLU A 201 3.40 -19.53 18.00
N SER A 202 4.32 -18.67 18.42
CA SER A 202 4.29 -18.03 19.74
C SER A 202 3.08 -17.11 19.89
N LYS A 203 2.80 -16.26 18.91
CA LYS A 203 1.67 -15.33 18.92
C LYS A 203 0.31 -16.04 18.75
N GLN A 204 0.27 -17.21 18.10
CA GLN A 204 -0.95 -18.01 18.02
C GLN A 204 -1.46 -18.46 19.38
N ARG A 205 -0.55 -18.65 20.37
CA ARG A 205 -0.87 -19.04 21.75
C ARG A 205 -1.38 -17.87 22.61
N TYR A 206 -1.30 -16.64 22.12
CA TYR A 206 -1.82 -15.50 22.87
C TYR A 206 -3.32 -15.62 23.08
N PRO A 207 -3.84 -15.28 24.26
CA PRO A 207 -5.28 -15.08 24.47
C PRO A 207 -5.83 -14.03 23.49
N HIS A 208 -7.13 -14.11 23.24
CA HIS A 208 -7.77 -13.25 22.24
C HIS A 208 -7.53 -11.76 22.49
N TYR A 209 -7.62 -11.29 23.72
CA TYR A 209 -7.40 -9.90 24.10
C TYR A 209 -5.95 -9.43 23.81
N GLN A 210 -4.95 -10.31 24.00
CA GLN A 210 -3.55 -9.98 23.65
C GLN A 210 -3.35 -9.92 22.14
N LYS A 211 -4.05 -10.73 21.35
CA LYS A 211 -4.03 -10.61 19.89
C LYS A 211 -4.63 -9.28 19.45
N ILE A 212 -5.73 -8.85 20.07
CA ILE A 212 -6.33 -7.53 19.77
C ILE A 212 -5.37 -6.40 20.17
N ALA A 213 -4.75 -6.45 21.36
CA ALA A 213 -3.75 -5.47 21.79
C ALA A 213 -2.55 -5.42 20.82
N TYR A 214 -2.09 -6.58 20.35
CA TYR A 214 -1.08 -6.66 19.31
C TYR A 214 -1.54 -6.03 17.98
N GLY A 215 -2.82 -6.16 17.64
CA GLY A 215 -3.42 -5.46 16.49
C GLY A 215 -3.38 -3.95 16.61
N VAL A 216 -3.65 -3.39 17.78
CA VAL A 216 -3.51 -1.93 18.02
C VAL A 216 -2.08 -1.49 17.76
N PHE A 217 -1.10 -2.24 18.28
CA PHE A 217 0.32 -1.97 18.03
C PHE A 217 0.71 -2.02 16.54
N LEU A 218 0.12 -2.94 15.77
CA LEU A 218 0.37 -3.03 14.33
C LEU A 218 -0.27 -1.87 13.53
N ALA A 219 -1.32 -1.25 14.08
CA ALA A 219 -2.04 -0.14 13.44
C ALA A 219 -1.40 1.23 13.72
N SER A 220 -0.61 1.33 14.80
CA SER A 220 0.10 2.55 15.22
C SER A 220 1.43 2.73 14.49
#